data_58d503d79284474d208393de501db57f
#
_entry.id   58d503d79284474d208393de501db57f
#
_cell.length_a   1.000
_cell.length_b   1.000
_cell.length_c   1.000
_cell.angle_alpha   90.00
_cell.angle_beta   90.00
_cell.angle_gamma   90.00
#
_symmetry.space_group_name_H-M   'P 1'
#
loop_
_entity.id
_entity.type
_entity.pdbx_description
1 polymer ?
#
loop_
_entity_poly.entity_id
_entity_poly.type
_entity_poly.pdbx_seq_one_letter_code
_entity_poly.pdbx_strand_id
1 'polypeptide(L)'
;MRATLLASLVVAGSLASGPAWSQSALMTQAQGLFKPIPHRAPALEGNAATPAKVELGKMLYFEPRLSESHVISCNSCHMVGMGGVDLQETSRGHRWQHGGRNSPTVYNAVFAVAQFWDG
;
A
#
# COMPACT_ATOMS: atom_id res chain seq x y z
N MET A 1 -18.84 -26.52 -69.72
CA MET A 1 -18.46 -25.45 -68.79
C MET A 1 -19.36 -25.53 -67.60
N ARG A 2 -18.85 -26.00 -66.44
CA ARG A 2 -19.61 -26.11 -65.17
C ARG A 2 -19.13 -24.96 -64.27
N ALA A 3 -20.04 -24.04 -63.93
CA ALA A 3 -19.80 -22.96 -63.00
C ALA A 3 -20.02 -23.47 -61.54
N THR A 4 -18.97 -23.41 -60.73
CA THR A 4 -19.00 -23.73 -59.30
C THR A 4 -19.30 -22.46 -58.51
N LEU A 5 -20.48 -22.37 -57.91
CA LEU A 5 -20.85 -21.30 -56.97
C LEU A 5 -20.21 -21.59 -55.59
N LEU A 6 -19.29 -20.75 -55.17
CA LEU A 6 -18.74 -20.74 -53.83
C LEU A 6 -19.67 -19.93 -52.91
N ALA A 7 -20.35 -20.58 -52.00
CA ALA A 7 -21.17 -19.96 -50.97
C ALA A 7 -20.25 -19.53 -49.81
N SER A 8 -20.10 -18.23 -49.61
CA SER A 8 -19.37 -17.68 -48.46
C SER A 8 -20.23 -17.73 -47.21
N LEU A 9 -19.85 -18.58 -46.26
CA LEU A 9 -20.45 -18.59 -44.93
C LEU A 9 -19.91 -17.39 -44.13
N VAL A 10 -20.77 -16.41 -43.88
CA VAL A 10 -20.49 -15.33 -42.90
C VAL A 10 -20.82 -15.85 -41.51
N VAL A 11 -19.79 -16.18 -40.73
CA VAL A 11 -19.94 -16.51 -39.31
C VAL A 11 -20.12 -15.19 -38.56
N ALA A 12 -21.37 -14.86 -38.20
CA ALA A 12 -21.68 -13.77 -37.28
C ALA A 12 -21.21 -14.16 -35.87
N GLY A 13 -20.03 -13.66 -35.46
CA GLY A 13 -19.53 -13.80 -34.10
C GLY A 13 -20.40 -12.99 -33.15
N SER A 14 -21.22 -13.69 -32.34
CA SER A 14 -21.92 -13.10 -31.22
C SER A 14 -20.90 -12.66 -30.17
N LEU A 15 -20.64 -11.35 -30.05
CA LEU A 15 -19.92 -10.80 -28.92
C LEU A 15 -20.81 -11.03 -27.67
N ALA A 16 -20.53 -12.10 -26.93
CA ALA A 16 -21.11 -12.29 -25.61
C ALA A 16 -20.63 -11.15 -24.71
N SER A 17 -21.47 -10.11 -24.54
CA SER A 17 -21.29 -9.15 -23.47
C SER A 17 -21.36 -9.92 -22.16
N GLY A 18 -20.20 -10.10 -21.51
CA GLY A 18 -20.12 -10.71 -20.18
C GLY A 18 -21.03 -9.94 -19.20
N PRO A 19 -21.48 -10.59 -18.11
CA PRO A 19 -22.38 -9.96 -17.16
C PRO A 19 -21.73 -8.68 -16.63
N ALA A 20 -22.37 -7.55 -16.84
CA ALA A 20 -22.03 -6.33 -16.13
C ALA A 20 -22.09 -6.66 -14.64
N TRP A 21 -20.98 -6.56 -13.94
CA TRP A 21 -20.91 -6.82 -12.49
C TRP A 21 -21.78 -5.80 -11.80
N SER A 22 -23.03 -6.16 -11.57
CA SER A 22 -23.93 -5.38 -10.74
C SER A 22 -23.26 -5.22 -9.37
N GLN A 23 -22.99 -3.98 -8.99
CA GLN A 23 -22.48 -3.72 -7.65
C GLN A 23 -23.48 -4.30 -6.65
N SER A 24 -23.06 -5.27 -5.85
CA SER A 24 -23.93 -5.89 -4.86
C SER A 24 -24.37 -4.82 -3.83
N ALA A 25 -25.53 -5.01 -3.20
CA ALA A 25 -25.99 -4.15 -2.11
C ALA A 25 -24.91 -4.01 -1.01
N LEU A 26 -24.15 -5.07 -0.75
CA LEU A 26 -23.01 -5.08 0.17
C LEU A 26 -21.88 -4.13 -0.27
N MET A 27 -21.56 -4.10 -1.56
CA MET A 27 -20.55 -3.18 -2.10
C MET A 27 -20.99 -1.73 -1.95
N THR A 28 -22.26 -1.44 -2.23
CA THR A 28 -22.82 -0.09 -2.04
C THR A 28 -22.77 0.33 -0.56
N GLN A 29 -23.10 -0.58 0.35
CA GLN A 29 -23.01 -0.33 1.79
C GLN A 29 -21.54 -0.12 2.22
N ALA A 30 -20.62 -0.94 1.76
CA ALA A 30 -19.21 -0.80 2.06
C ALA A 30 -18.64 0.54 1.58
N GLN A 31 -18.98 0.98 0.37
CA GLN A 31 -18.56 2.28 -0.17
C GLN A 31 -19.11 3.48 0.62
N GLY A 32 -20.21 3.32 1.32
CA GLY A 32 -20.73 4.31 2.26
C GLY A 32 -19.86 4.47 3.52
N LEU A 33 -19.24 3.38 3.97
CA LEU A 33 -18.44 3.33 5.18
C LEU A 33 -16.93 3.54 4.91
N PHE A 34 -16.43 2.96 3.83
CA PHE A 34 -15.00 2.96 3.49
C PHE A 34 -14.73 3.90 2.31
N LYS A 35 -13.62 4.61 2.39
CA LYS A 35 -13.14 5.46 1.31
C LYS A 35 -11.85 4.86 0.72
N PRO A 36 -11.61 4.99 -0.58
CA PRO A 36 -10.33 4.63 -1.17
C PRO A 36 -9.19 5.40 -0.51
N ILE A 37 -8.05 4.74 -0.31
CA ILE A 37 -6.85 5.42 0.17
C ILE A 37 -6.44 6.46 -0.88
N PRO A 38 -6.25 7.74 -0.50
CA PRO A 38 -5.82 8.78 -1.43
C PRO A 38 -4.44 8.46 -2.04
N HIS A 39 -4.24 8.84 -3.30
CA HIS A 39 -2.95 8.66 -3.98
C HIS A 39 -1.83 9.56 -3.44
N ARG A 40 -2.16 10.55 -2.62
CA ARG A 40 -1.21 11.48 -2.01
C ARG A 40 -1.47 11.58 -0.52
N ALA A 41 -0.37 11.68 0.25
CA ALA A 41 -0.47 11.97 1.66
C ALA A 41 -1.18 13.31 1.89
N PRO A 42 -1.96 13.46 2.98
CA PRO A 42 -2.56 14.71 3.35
C PRO A 42 -1.48 15.77 3.60
N ALA A 43 -1.78 17.03 3.27
CA ALA A 43 -0.93 18.13 3.67
C ALA A 43 -1.04 18.32 5.19
N LEU A 44 0.08 18.24 5.88
CA LEU A 44 0.13 18.57 7.30
C LEU A 44 0.24 20.10 7.45
N GLU A 45 -0.48 20.65 8.42
CA GLU A 45 -0.41 22.08 8.72
C GLU A 45 1.04 22.48 9.03
N GLY A 46 1.52 23.55 8.39
CA GLY A 46 2.90 24.04 8.55
C GLY A 46 4.00 23.10 8.01
N ASN A 47 3.66 21.92 7.46
CA ASN A 47 4.63 20.93 7.01
C ASN A 47 4.23 20.25 5.69
N ALA A 48 4.13 21.03 4.63
CA ALA A 48 3.81 20.49 3.30
C ALA A 48 4.87 19.47 2.85
N ALA A 49 4.40 18.34 2.28
CA ALA A 49 5.25 17.31 1.70
C ALA A 49 5.81 17.78 0.34
N THR A 50 6.93 18.52 0.36
CA THR A 50 7.65 18.88 -0.87
C THR A 50 8.49 17.69 -1.37
N PRO A 51 8.84 17.62 -2.68
CA PRO A 51 9.71 16.57 -3.20
C PRO A 51 11.04 16.45 -2.43
N ALA A 52 11.64 17.58 -2.04
CA ALA A 52 12.88 17.58 -1.26
C ALA A 52 12.70 16.97 0.14
N LYS A 53 11.59 17.27 0.82
CA LYS A 53 11.27 16.66 2.14
C LYS A 53 10.98 15.17 2.03
N VAL A 54 10.31 14.74 0.96
CA VAL A 54 10.05 13.31 0.71
C VAL A 54 11.36 12.56 0.50
N GLU A 55 12.28 13.09 -0.31
CA GLU A 55 13.58 12.46 -0.54
C GLU A 55 14.44 12.45 0.74
N LEU A 56 14.45 13.53 1.51
CA LEU A 56 15.11 13.57 2.81
C LEU A 56 14.53 12.51 3.76
N GLY A 57 13.20 12.42 3.85
CA GLY A 57 12.52 11.44 4.68
C GLY A 57 12.87 10.00 4.30
N LYS A 58 12.96 9.72 3.00
CA LYS A 58 13.42 8.45 2.48
C LYS A 58 14.85 8.13 2.91
N MET A 59 15.78 9.08 2.79
CA MET A 59 17.16 8.90 3.26
C MET A 59 17.21 8.64 4.77
N LEU A 60 16.48 9.44 5.56
CA LEU A 60 16.43 9.31 7.01
C LEU A 60 15.82 7.96 7.46
N TYR A 61 14.88 7.42 6.70
CA TYR A 61 14.26 6.13 7.03
C TYR A 61 15.27 4.96 7.06
N PHE A 62 16.29 5.01 6.22
CA PHE A 62 17.35 4.01 6.15
C PHE A 62 18.62 4.42 6.90
N GLU A 63 18.64 5.58 7.56
CA GLU A 63 19.83 6.15 8.18
C GLU A 63 20.06 5.59 9.60
N PRO A 64 21.05 4.71 9.80
CA PRO A 64 21.28 4.11 11.11
C PRO A 64 21.96 5.07 12.10
N ARG A 65 22.62 6.14 11.63
CA ARG A 65 23.29 7.13 12.50
C ARG A 65 22.33 7.91 13.38
N LEU A 66 21.02 7.84 13.12
CA LEU A 66 19.99 8.43 13.99
C LEU A 66 19.79 7.64 15.31
N SER A 67 20.24 6.38 15.35
CA SER A 67 20.21 5.58 16.59
C SER A 67 21.47 5.80 17.41
N GLU A 68 21.39 5.63 18.72
CA GLU A 68 22.52 5.75 19.64
C GLU A 68 23.67 4.77 19.29
N SER A 69 23.33 3.56 18.82
CA SER A 69 24.31 2.54 18.42
C SER A 69 24.82 2.71 16.99
N HIS A 70 24.24 3.60 16.20
CA HIS A 70 24.55 3.81 14.78
C HIS A 70 24.37 2.56 13.89
N VAL A 71 23.56 1.58 14.35
CA VAL A 71 23.32 0.33 13.60
C VAL A 71 21.83 0.01 13.41
N ILE A 72 20.93 0.79 14.00
CA ILE A 72 19.48 0.62 13.91
C ILE A 72 18.88 1.80 13.15
N SER A 73 18.15 1.54 12.09
CA SER A 73 17.34 2.53 11.35
C SER A 73 15.84 2.25 11.52
N CYS A 74 14.99 3.13 11.02
CA CYS A 74 13.54 2.87 10.97
C CYS A 74 13.26 1.57 10.21
N ASN A 75 13.96 1.34 9.09
CA ASN A 75 13.82 0.12 8.29
C ASN A 75 14.25 -1.15 9.04
N SER A 76 14.99 -1.08 10.15
CA SER A 76 15.35 -2.27 10.93
C SER A 76 14.15 -2.96 11.58
N CYS A 77 13.12 -2.18 11.96
CA CYS A 77 11.89 -2.69 12.56
C CYS A 77 10.69 -2.57 11.63
N HIS A 78 10.75 -1.70 10.63
CA HIS A 78 9.68 -1.43 9.69
C HIS A 78 10.13 -1.69 8.25
N MET A 79 10.59 -2.93 7.98
CA MET A 79 11.20 -3.30 6.70
C MET A 79 10.21 -3.16 5.55
N VAL A 80 10.50 -2.24 4.62
CA VAL A 80 9.63 -2.00 3.45
C VAL A 80 9.48 -3.25 2.58
N GLY A 81 10.47 -4.13 2.52
CA GLY A 81 10.39 -5.40 1.80
C GLY A 81 9.56 -6.49 2.49
N MET A 82 9.17 -6.27 3.75
CA MET A 82 8.43 -7.23 4.59
C MET A 82 7.06 -6.71 5.02
N GLY A 83 6.45 -5.85 4.20
CA GLY A 83 5.14 -5.27 4.51
C GLY A 83 5.21 -4.13 5.54
N GLY A 84 6.39 -3.54 5.76
CA GLY A 84 6.59 -2.44 6.72
C GLY A 84 6.69 -2.89 8.17
N VAL A 85 7.02 -4.18 8.42
CA VAL A 85 7.19 -4.81 9.74
C VAL A 85 8.47 -5.64 9.78
N ASP A 86 8.89 -6.13 10.95
CA ASP A 86 10.07 -7.02 11.09
C ASP A 86 9.71 -8.49 11.33
N LEU A 87 8.42 -8.82 11.35
CA LEU A 87 7.89 -10.18 11.61
C LEU A 87 8.35 -10.78 12.95
N GLN A 88 8.75 -9.94 13.91
CA GLN A 88 9.12 -10.36 15.26
C GLN A 88 7.95 -10.13 16.22
N GLU A 89 7.88 -10.90 17.28
CA GLU A 89 6.92 -10.65 18.36
C GLU A 89 7.14 -9.26 18.96
N THR A 90 8.40 -8.91 19.22
CA THR A 90 8.86 -7.57 19.60
C THR A 90 10.15 -7.24 18.89
N SER A 91 10.24 -6.01 18.39
CA SER A 91 11.41 -5.54 17.65
C SER A 91 12.66 -5.46 18.54
N ARG A 92 13.83 -5.54 17.90
CA ARG A 92 15.13 -5.33 18.56
C ARG A 92 15.68 -3.95 18.25
N GLY A 93 16.00 -3.20 19.29
CA GLY A 93 16.57 -1.86 19.20
C GLY A 93 18.04 -1.78 19.58
N HIS A 94 18.45 -0.60 20.08
CA HIS A 94 19.79 -0.32 20.55
C HIS A 94 20.27 -1.40 21.55
N ARG A 95 21.51 -1.84 21.42
CA ARG A 95 22.10 -2.95 22.21
C ARG A 95 21.31 -4.24 22.19
N TRP A 96 20.55 -4.49 21.12
CA TRP A 96 19.70 -5.67 20.95
C TRP A 96 18.59 -5.82 21.99
N GLN A 97 18.24 -4.75 22.68
CA GLN A 97 17.11 -4.75 23.62
C GLN A 97 15.81 -5.03 22.86
N HIS A 98 14.92 -5.77 23.49
CA HIS A 98 13.59 -6.00 22.96
C HIS A 98 12.68 -4.82 23.29
N GLY A 99 11.89 -4.41 22.31
CA GLY A 99 10.76 -3.52 22.53
C GLY A 99 9.65 -4.20 23.33
N GLY A 100 8.71 -3.42 23.82
CA GLY A 100 7.56 -3.95 24.57
C GLY A 100 6.39 -4.39 23.69
N ARG A 101 6.43 -4.15 22.37
CA ARG A 101 5.32 -4.37 21.44
C ARG A 101 5.81 -4.77 20.07
N ASN A 102 4.93 -5.44 19.33
CA ASN A 102 5.13 -5.72 17.92
C ASN A 102 5.21 -4.42 17.10
N SER A 103 6.01 -4.42 16.06
CA SER A 103 6.16 -3.33 15.12
C SER A 103 4.95 -3.28 14.17
N PRO A 104 4.08 -2.28 14.20
CA PRO A 104 2.99 -2.16 13.25
C PRO A 104 3.52 -1.77 11.87
N THR A 105 2.75 -2.08 10.82
CA THR A 105 3.12 -1.65 9.47
C THR A 105 3.21 -0.13 9.36
N VAL A 106 4.21 0.36 8.63
CA VAL A 106 4.32 1.78 8.27
C VAL A 106 3.58 2.11 6.97
N TYR A 107 3.08 1.10 6.26
CA TYR A 107 2.35 1.34 5.03
C TYR A 107 1.04 2.07 5.33
N ASN A 108 0.84 3.16 4.61
CA ASN A 108 -0.32 4.04 4.79
C ASN A 108 -0.50 4.60 6.21
N ALA A 109 0.52 4.54 7.06
CA ALA A 109 0.44 5.01 8.45
C ALA A 109 0.04 6.50 8.54
N VAL A 110 0.32 7.31 7.52
CA VAL A 110 -0.08 8.72 7.44
C VAL A 110 -1.60 8.94 7.48
N PHE A 111 -2.39 7.92 7.15
CA PHE A 111 -3.87 7.96 7.19
C PHE A 111 -4.44 7.40 8.50
N ALA A 112 -3.60 6.86 9.39
CA ALA A 112 -4.06 6.39 10.68
C ALA A 112 -4.47 7.58 11.56
N VAL A 113 -5.61 7.43 12.26
CA VAL A 113 -6.13 8.48 13.17
C VAL A 113 -5.26 8.67 14.40
N ALA A 114 -4.47 7.65 14.75
CA ALA A 114 -3.50 7.68 15.84
C ALA A 114 -2.31 6.81 15.46
N GLN A 115 -1.15 7.09 16.05
CA GLN A 115 0.06 6.29 15.88
C GLN A 115 0.25 5.42 17.11
N PHE A 116 1.11 4.37 17.01
CA PHE A 116 1.31 3.33 18.00
C PHE A 116 0.04 2.49 18.28
N TRP A 117 0.18 1.44 19.07
CA TRP A 117 -0.92 0.55 19.41
C TRP A 117 -1.92 1.17 20.40
N ASP A 118 -1.53 2.20 21.10
CA ASP A 118 -2.28 2.89 22.14
C ASP A 118 -2.59 4.37 21.82
N GLY A 119 -2.27 4.82 20.64
CA GLY A 119 -2.59 6.16 20.17
C GLY A 119 -1.61 7.23 20.68
#